data_311e2fbd89fa34c1c290655e852bebba
#
_entry.id   311e2fbd89fa34c1c290655e852bebba
#
_cell.length_a   1.000
_cell.length_b   1.000
_cell.length_c   1.000
_cell.angle_alpha   90.00
_cell.angle_beta   90.00
_cell.angle_gamma   90.00
#
_symmetry.space_group_name_H-M   'P 1'
#
loop_
_entity.id
_entity.type
_entity.pdbx_description
1 polymer ?
#
loop_
_entity_poly.entity_id
_entity_poly.type
_entity_poly.pdbx_seq_one_letter_code
_entity_poly.pdbx_strand_id
1 'polypeptide(L)'
;MQRELREVEGLSVLIFDQTCAAEKRRRRKRGTMIDPSKRIFINDMVCEGCGDCGVTSNCVSVSPLETEFGRKRFIDQSACNKDYSCVKGFCPSFVNVIGGNVKKNKTAENLPPDLFELLPDPEQPR
;
A
#
# COMPACT_ATOMS: atom_id res chain seq x y z
N MET A 1 -14.54 -20.30 -9.15
CA MET A 1 -13.84 -20.15 -10.44
C MET A 1 -12.62 -21.07 -10.58
N GLN A 2 -11.40 -20.79 -10.05
CA GLN A 2 -10.23 -21.67 -10.25
C GLN A 2 -10.45 -23.13 -9.80
N ARG A 3 -11.13 -23.35 -8.66
CA ARG A 3 -11.47 -24.69 -8.19
C ARG A 3 -12.50 -25.39 -9.10
N GLU A 4 -13.45 -24.66 -9.64
CA GLU A 4 -14.46 -25.17 -10.58
C GLU A 4 -13.80 -25.55 -11.92
N LEU A 5 -12.92 -24.68 -12.45
CA LEU A 5 -12.19 -24.95 -13.69
C LEU A 5 -11.27 -26.17 -13.60
N ARG A 6 -10.77 -26.48 -12.41
CA ARG A 6 -9.95 -27.68 -12.20
C ARG A 6 -10.75 -28.98 -12.39
N GLU A 7 -12.04 -28.96 -12.12
CA GLU A 7 -12.93 -30.13 -12.24
C GLU A 7 -13.51 -30.27 -13.67
N VAL A 8 -13.24 -29.31 -14.57
CA VAL A 8 -13.66 -29.38 -15.97
C VAL A 8 -12.67 -30.24 -16.75
N GLU A 9 -13.17 -31.30 -17.36
CA GLU A 9 -12.36 -32.16 -18.25
C GLU A 9 -11.96 -31.41 -19.51
N GLY A 10 -10.70 -31.58 -19.93
CA GLY A 10 -10.12 -30.94 -21.09
C GLY A 10 -9.38 -29.64 -20.79
N LEU A 11 -9.14 -28.84 -21.83
CA LEU A 11 -8.43 -27.58 -21.70
C LEU A 11 -9.39 -26.48 -21.25
N SER A 12 -9.12 -25.88 -20.11
CA SER A 12 -9.83 -24.70 -19.62
C SER A 12 -8.89 -23.49 -19.56
N VAL A 13 -9.40 -22.30 -19.90
CA VAL A 13 -8.64 -21.04 -19.91
C VAL A 13 -9.36 -20.02 -19.06
N LEU A 14 -8.64 -19.45 -18.08
CA LEU A 14 -9.13 -18.33 -17.27
C LEU A 14 -8.41 -17.04 -17.69
N ILE A 15 -9.16 -16.12 -18.27
CA ILE A 15 -8.65 -14.78 -18.62
C ILE A 15 -8.98 -13.84 -17.49
N PHE A 16 -7.95 -13.26 -16.87
CA PHE A 16 -8.09 -12.29 -15.79
C PHE A 16 -7.67 -10.90 -16.30
N ASP A 17 -8.66 -10.10 -16.71
CA ASP A 17 -8.43 -8.74 -17.20
C ASP A 17 -8.62 -7.72 -16.07
N GLN A 18 -7.54 -7.35 -15.43
CA GLN A 18 -7.52 -6.31 -14.40
C GLN A 18 -6.21 -5.52 -14.46
N THR A 19 -6.32 -4.19 -14.33
CA THR A 19 -5.13 -3.35 -14.24
C THR A 19 -4.32 -3.73 -12.99
N CYS A 20 -3.02 -3.97 -13.18
CA CYS A 20 -2.09 -4.26 -12.09
C CYS A 20 -2.12 -3.15 -11.03
N ALA A 21 -2.01 -3.55 -9.76
CA ALA A 21 -2.01 -2.64 -8.63
C ALA A 21 -0.90 -1.58 -8.71
N ALA A 22 0.30 -1.98 -9.16
CA ALA A 22 1.42 -1.06 -9.36
C ALA A 22 1.13 -0.04 -10.46
N GLU A 23 0.50 -0.48 -11.55
CA GLU A 23 0.11 0.41 -12.65
C GLU A 23 -1.00 1.37 -12.24
N LYS A 24 -1.99 0.93 -11.47
CA LYS A 24 -3.01 1.83 -10.88
C LYS A 24 -2.36 2.96 -10.08
N ARG A 25 -1.36 2.65 -9.23
CA ARG A 25 -0.64 3.67 -8.45
C ARG A 25 0.15 4.62 -9.34
N ARG A 26 0.82 4.11 -10.37
CA ARG A 26 1.55 4.94 -11.35
C ARG A 26 0.62 5.88 -12.10
N ARG A 27 -0.53 5.37 -12.58
CA ARG A 27 -1.53 6.17 -13.31
C ARG A 27 -2.12 7.25 -12.43
N ARG A 28 -2.46 6.95 -11.17
CA ARG A 28 -2.93 7.95 -10.21
C ARG A 28 -1.87 9.02 -9.94
N LYS A 29 -0.62 8.62 -9.76
CA LYS A 29 0.50 9.54 -9.54
C LYS A 29 0.73 10.48 -10.74
N ARG A 30 0.51 9.98 -11.97
CA ARG A 30 0.61 10.75 -13.22
C ARG A 30 -0.66 11.55 -13.56
N GLY A 31 -1.74 11.40 -12.81
CA GLY A 31 -3.01 12.06 -13.08
C GLY A 31 -3.84 11.42 -14.21
N THR A 32 -3.44 10.27 -14.75
CA THR A 32 -4.15 9.56 -15.82
C THR A 32 -5.23 8.60 -15.32
N MET A 33 -5.40 8.50 -14.00
CA MET A 33 -6.46 7.74 -13.34
C MET A 33 -6.96 8.51 -12.13
N ILE A 34 -8.28 8.47 -11.90
CA ILE A 34 -8.91 9.11 -10.74
C ILE A 34 -8.27 8.59 -9.45
N ASP A 35 -7.78 9.50 -8.63
CA ASP A 35 -7.27 9.20 -7.29
C ASP A 35 -8.35 9.50 -6.25
N PRO A 36 -8.93 8.46 -5.59
CA PRO A 36 -9.95 8.69 -4.58
C PRO A 36 -9.44 9.60 -3.46
N SER A 37 -10.26 10.57 -3.07
CA SER A 37 -9.94 11.53 -1.99
C SER A 37 -9.97 10.89 -0.59
N LYS A 38 -10.55 9.70 -0.48
CA LYS A 38 -10.64 8.94 0.77
C LYS A 38 -9.34 8.17 1.04
N ARG A 39 -8.84 8.29 2.28
CA ARG A 39 -7.71 7.52 2.79
C ARG A 39 -8.10 6.80 4.06
N ILE A 40 -7.54 5.61 4.26
CA ILE A 40 -7.78 4.79 5.44
C ILE A 40 -6.52 4.79 6.29
N PHE A 41 -6.69 5.00 7.58
CA PHE A 41 -5.65 4.86 8.60
C PHE A 41 -6.11 3.87 9.65
N ILE A 42 -5.15 3.29 10.35
CA ILE A 42 -5.38 2.50 11.56
C ILE A 42 -4.88 3.33 12.73
N ASN A 43 -5.75 3.56 13.70
CA ASN A 43 -5.35 4.15 14.97
C ASN A 43 -4.69 3.05 15.83
N ASP A 44 -3.39 3.14 16.02
CA ASP A 44 -2.59 2.19 16.79
C ASP A 44 -2.96 2.14 18.27
N MET A 45 -3.46 3.24 18.82
CA MET A 45 -3.95 3.30 20.21
C MET A 45 -5.22 2.46 20.42
N VAL A 46 -6.01 2.23 19.37
CA VAL A 46 -7.25 1.42 19.41
C VAL A 46 -7.02 0.03 18.84
N CYS A 47 -5.98 -0.14 18.01
CA CYS A 47 -5.66 -1.41 17.36
C CYS A 47 -5.21 -2.46 18.39
N GLU A 48 -5.88 -3.60 18.42
CA GLU A 48 -5.52 -4.74 19.28
C GLU A 48 -4.45 -5.66 18.66
N GLY A 49 -4.07 -5.43 17.40
CA GLY A 49 -3.07 -6.24 16.72
C GLY A 49 -3.54 -7.62 16.26
N CYS A 50 -4.84 -7.90 16.27
CA CYS A 50 -5.43 -9.21 15.93
C CYS A 50 -5.04 -9.71 14.52
N GLY A 51 -4.80 -8.80 13.57
CA GLY A 51 -4.39 -9.14 12.20
C GLY A 51 -5.52 -9.42 11.22
N ASP A 52 -6.78 -9.39 11.65
CA ASP A 52 -7.96 -9.70 10.82
C ASP A 52 -8.06 -8.83 9.56
N CYS A 53 -7.64 -7.57 9.66
CA CYS A 53 -7.57 -6.67 8.51
C CYS A 53 -6.64 -7.19 7.41
N GLY A 54 -5.54 -7.85 7.79
CA GLY A 54 -4.63 -8.49 6.84
C GLY A 54 -5.22 -9.74 6.21
N VAL A 55 -5.89 -10.57 7.02
CA VAL A 55 -6.57 -11.80 6.55
C VAL A 55 -7.70 -11.46 5.59
N THR A 56 -8.51 -10.45 5.94
CA THR A 56 -9.66 -10.02 5.12
C THR A 56 -9.24 -9.43 3.79
N SER A 57 -8.16 -8.65 3.77
CA SER A 57 -7.77 -7.87 2.58
C SER A 57 -6.66 -8.51 1.75
N ASN A 58 -5.82 -9.36 2.34
CA ASN A 58 -4.56 -9.81 1.72
C ASN A 58 -3.73 -8.64 1.15
N CYS A 59 -3.79 -7.49 1.80
CA CYS A 59 -3.23 -6.24 1.28
C CYS A 59 -1.80 -6.03 1.78
N VAL A 60 -0.86 -5.84 0.86
CA VAL A 60 0.56 -5.58 1.18
C VAL A 60 0.81 -4.26 1.91
N SER A 61 -0.14 -3.31 1.85
CA SER A 61 -0.01 -2.03 2.54
C SER A 61 -0.40 -2.10 4.03
N VAL A 62 -1.06 -3.18 4.46
CA VAL A 62 -1.33 -3.44 5.88
C VAL A 62 -0.12 -4.11 6.49
N SER A 63 0.67 -3.34 7.21
CA SER A 63 1.96 -3.76 7.75
C SER A 63 1.95 -3.80 9.29
N PRO A 64 2.80 -4.60 9.91
CA PRO A 64 2.97 -4.59 11.35
C PRO A 64 3.65 -3.29 11.81
N LEU A 65 3.28 -2.84 13.00
CA LEU A 65 3.89 -1.72 13.70
C LEU A 65 4.25 -2.19 15.11
N GLU A 66 5.52 -2.23 15.42
CA GLU A 66 5.98 -2.54 16.78
C GLU A 66 5.81 -1.31 17.67
N THR A 67 5.13 -1.48 18.79
CA THR A 67 4.89 -0.43 19.78
C THR A 67 5.24 -0.94 21.18
N GLU A 68 5.35 -0.06 22.16
CA GLU A 68 5.52 -0.44 23.56
C GLU A 68 4.37 -1.29 24.12
N PHE A 69 3.18 -1.22 23.50
CA PHE A 69 2.00 -2.02 23.84
C PHE A 69 1.83 -3.26 22.93
N GLY A 70 2.91 -3.74 22.34
CA GLY A 70 2.92 -4.90 21.45
C GLY A 70 2.77 -4.55 19.97
N ARG A 71 2.64 -5.60 19.17
CA ARG A 71 2.56 -5.47 17.71
C ARG A 71 1.17 -5.01 17.27
N LYS A 72 1.10 -3.84 16.71
CA LYS A 72 -0.10 -3.22 16.11
C LYS A 72 -0.07 -3.33 14.58
N ARG A 73 -1.00 -2.68 13.90
CA ARG A 73 -1.05 -2.59 12.43
C ARG A 73 -1.10 -1.14 11.98
N PHE A 74 -0.52 -0.85 10.84
CA PHE A 74 -0.66 0.43 10.16
C PHE A 74 -0.83 0.23 8.66
N ILE A 75 -1.24 1.29 7.96
CA ILE A 75 -1.39 1.26 6.50
C ILE A 75 -0.32 2.15 5.89
N ASP A 76 0.57 1.54 5.11
CA ASP A 76 1.49 2.29 4.27
C ASP A 76 0.71 2.98 3.13
N GLN A 77 0.60 4.30 3.23
CA GLN A 77 -0.15 5.12 2.28
C GLN A 77 0.50 5.15 0.89
N SER A 78 1.80 4.87 0.79
CA SER A 78 2.52 4.83 -0.48
C SER A 78 2.21 3.56 -1.27
N ALA A 79 2.00 2.45 -0.56
CA ALA A 79 1.68 1.15 -1.13
C ALA A 79 0.16 0.89 -1.27
N CYS A 80 -0.69 1.74 -0.69
CA CYS A 80 -2.13 1.57 -0.67
C CYS A 80 -2.76 1.70 -2.06
N ASN A 81 -3.53 0.69 -2.47
CA ASN A 81 -4.27 0.68 -3.74
C ASN A 81 -5.61 1.41 -3.67
N LYS A 82 -6.06 1.83 -2.48
CA LYS A 82 -7.35 2.48 -2.26
C LYS A 82 -8.54 1.66 -2.81
N ASP A 83 -8.46 0.35 -2.66
CA ASP A 83 -9.56 -0.58 -2.97
C ASP A 83 -10.48 -0.85 -1.79
N TYR A 84 -10.05 -0.39 -0.60
CA TYR A 84 -10.81 -0.44 0.65
C TYR A 84 -11.22 -1.85 1.10
N SER A 85 -10.56 -2.88 0.60
CA SER A 85 -10.83 -4.27 1.00
C SER A 85 -10.57 -4.52 2.50
N CYS A 86 -9.61 -3.80 3.08
CA CYS A 86 -9.26 -3.91 4.49
C CYS A 86 -10.38 -3.46 5.45
N VAL A 87 -11.30 -2.60 5.02
CA VAL A 87 -12.43 -2.12 5.85
C VAL A 87 -13.72 -2.89 5.65
N LYS A 88 -13.71 -4.00 4.92
CA LYS A 88 -14.90 -4.85 4.75
C LYS A 88 -15.29 -5.62 6.03
N GLY A 89 -14.33 -5.83 6.93
CA GLY A 89 -14.58 -6.34 8.28
C GLY A 89 -14.93 -5.22 9.25
N PHE A 90 -15.52 -5.59 10.40
CA PHE A 90 -15.75 -4.65 11.49
C PHE A 90 -14.48 -4.47 12.31
N CYS A 91 -13.94 -3.25 12.39
CA CYS A 91 -12.83 -2.93 13.28
C CYS A 91 -12.90 -1.45 13.69
N PRO A 92 -12.95 -1.13 15.00
CA PRO A 92 -13.09 0.24 15.48
C PRO A 92 -11.80 1.09 15.29
N SER A 93 -10.66 0.47 15.00
CA SER A 93 -9.40 1.19 14.82
C SER A 93 -9.26 1.86 13.46
N PHE A 94 -10.13 1.56 12.49
CA PHE A 94 -10.09 2.21 11.19
C PHE A 94 -10.62 3.65 11.22
N VAL A 95 -9.82 4.55 10.68
CA VAL A 95 -10.17 5.97 10.52
C VAL A 95 -10.21 6.34 9.05
N ASN A 96 -11.31 6.93 8.61
CA ASN A 96 -11.47 7.45 7.26
C ASN A 96 -11.10 8.93 7.23
N VAL A 97 -10.13 9.31 6.40
CA VAL A 97 -9.77 10.70 6.12
C VAL A 97 -10.25 11.04 4.72
N ILE A 98 -11.11 12.06 4.62
CA ILE A 98 -11.68 12.52 3.36
C ILE A 98 -11.01 13.85 2.98
N GLY A 99 -10.63 14.01 1.71
CA GLY A 99 -10.00 15.22 1.18
C GLY A 99 -8.52 15.39 1.53
N GLY A 100 -7.93 14.45 2.30
CA GLY A 100 -6.52 14.48 2.66
C GLY A 100 -5.59 14.04 1.52
N ASN A 101 -4.50 14.78 1.34
CA ASN A 101 -3.41 14.41 0.43
C ASN A 101 -2.13 14.11 1.20
N VAL A 102 -1.30 13.23 0.65
CA VAL A 102 0.03 12.97 1.23
C VAL A 102 0.87 14.24 1.09
N LYS A 103 1.41 14.72 2.21
CA LYS A 103 2.35 15.83 2.21
C LYS A 103 3.58 15.43 1.38
N LYS A 104 3.79 16.11 0.26
CA LYS A 104 5.03 15.94 -0.50
C LYS A 104 6.13 16.64 0.28
N ASN A 105 7.22 15.92 0.57
CA ASN A 105 8.42 16.59 1.01
C ASN A 105 8.85 17.54 -0.12
N LYS A 106 9.07 18.81 0.23
CA LYS A 106 9.73 19.72 -0.70
C LYS A 106 11.09 19.09 -0.96
N THR A 107 11.37 18.75 -2.20
CA THR A 107 12.74 18.40 -2.62
C THR A 107 13.61 19.53 -2.11
N ALA A 108 14.68 19.19 -1.42
CA ALA A 108 15.58 20.21 -0.91
C ALA A 108 16.10 20.99 -2.13
N GLU A 109 15.55 22.18 -2.33
CA GLU A 109 15.98 23.09 -3.40
C GLU A 109 17.42 23.60 -3.16
N ASN A 110 17.98 23.29 -1.99
CA ASN A 110 19.33 23.66 -1.56
C ASN A 110 20.12 22.39 -1.22
N LEU A 111 20.37 21.52 -2.19
CA LEU A 111 21.47 20.58 -2.07
C LEU A 111 22.77 21.40 -2.11
N PRO A 112 23.69 21.23 -1.14
CA PRO A 112 24.98 21.90 -1.20
C PRO A 112 25.67 21.52 -2.52
N PRO A 113 26.31 22.48 -3.21
CA PRO A 113 26.91 22.23 -4.53
C PRO A 113 28.02 21.19 -4.52
N ASP A 114 28.58 20.94 -3.38
CA ASP A 114 29.65 19.97 -3.09
C ASP A 114 29.14 18.59 -2.66
N LEU A 115 27.82 18.36 -2.69
CA LEU A 115 27.24 17.07 -2.28
C LEU A 115 27.83 15.88 -3.05
N PHE A 116 28.13 16.07 -4.32
CA PHE A 116 28.71 15.03 -5.17
C PHE A 116 30.16 14.71 -4.78
N GLU A 117 30.92 15.66 -4.22
CA GLU A 117 32.27 15.44 -3.72
C GLU A 117 32.28 14.68 -2.39
N LEU A 118 31.16 14.74 -1.65
CA LEU A 118 30.98 14.01 -0.39
C LEU A 118 30.50 12.57 -0.59
N LEU A 119 30.13 12.18 -1.80
CA LEU A 119 29.73 10.81 -2.09
C LEU A 119 30.98 9.93 -2.20
N PRO A 120 30.99 8.75 -1.54
CA PRO A 120 32.08 7.80 -1.75
C PRO A 120 32.12 7.35 -3.21
N ASP A 121 33.32 7.16 -3.73
CA ASP A 121 33.49 6.59 -5.08
C ASP A 121 32.78 5.25 -5.18
N PRO A 122 32.04 4.98 -6.28
CA PRO A 122 31.37 3.70 -6.45
C PRO A 122 32.42 2.58 -6.45
N GLU A 123 32.21 1.58 -5.59
CA GLU A 123 33.05 0.38 -5.59
C GLU A 123 33.04 -0.23 -7.00
N GLN A 124 34.22 -0.52 -7.54
CA GLN A 124 34.31 -1.19 -8.84
C GLN A 124 33.55 -2.52 -8.78
N PRO A 125 32.75 -2.85 -9.79
CA PRO A 125 32.05 -4.13 -9.84
C PRO A 125 33.08 -5.27 -9.81
N ARG A 126 32.87 -6.20 -8.86
CA ARG A 126 33.65 -7.43 -8.77
C ARG A 126 33.33 -8.38 -9.91
#